data_dffda6ef629d34c20038b7c888437ef3
#
_entry.id   dffda6ef629d34c20038b7c888437ef3
#
_cell.length_a   1.000
_cell.length_b   1.000
_cell.length_c   1.000
_cell.angle_alpha   90.00
_cell.angle_beta   90.00
_cell.angle_gamma   90.00
#
_symmetry.space_group_name_H-M   'P 1'
#
loop_
_entity.id
_entity.type
_entity.pdbx_description
1 polymer ?
#
loop_
_entity_poly.entity_id
_entity_poly.type
_entity_poly.pdbx_seq_one_letter_code
_entity_poly.pdbx_strand_id
1 'polypeptide(L)'
;PNSTEEQIVQTRQIVENWLSNNRDRPEEQVHILVAFHVLHASDGTGNISEEAIYDQFEWLNLAYEPHNIYFTVDTINRVENDEWFSNWYGESSWEGMSQLAIDPYHYLNAYSANLWADGIDANGWAYLGQYFDASDYRQSISLAYQIVQYGHDTATHEVGHWLNLEHIWGDSNCGNDEVSDTPKQEHETVS
;
A
#
# COMPACT_ATOMS: atom_id res chain seq x y z
N PRO A 1 11.54 3.57 6.96
CA PRO A 1 12.00 3.55 8.35
C PRO A 1 11.47 2.29 9.01
N ASN A 2 12.37 1.50 9.63
CA ASN A 2 11.97 0.26 10.31
C ASN A 2 11.19 0.61 11.58
N SER A 3 10.22 -0.24 11.95
CA SER A 3 9.46 -0.13 13.18
C SER A 3 10.40 -0.10 14.39
N THR A 4 10.12 0.74 15.36
CA THR A 4 10.84 0.67 16.63
C THR A 4 10.38 -0.56 17.41
N GLU A 5 11.25 -1.12 18.28
CA GLU A 5 10.90 -2.27 19.13
C GLU A 5 9.63 -2.00 19.97
N GLU A 6 9.44 -0.75 20.40
CA GLU A 6 8.25 -0.32 21.13
C GLU A 6 6.98 -0.37 20.26
N GLN A 7 7.04 0.07 19.01
CA GLN A 7 5.92 -0.01 18.06
C GLN A 7 5.53 -1.45 17.77
N ILE A 8 6.51 -2.33 17.54
CA ILE A 8 6.28 -3.76 17.33
C ILE A 8 5.57 -4.39 18.53
N VAL A 9 6.05 -4.12 19.76
CA VAL A 9 5.45 -4.65 20.99
C VAL A 9 4.02 -4.14 21.18
N GLN A 10 3.75 -2.85 20.91
CA GLN A 10 2.41 -2.26 21.00
C GLN A 10 1.46 -2.91 19.99
N THR A 11 1.88 -3.04 18.74
CA THR A 11 1.06 -3.66 17.69
C THR A 11 0.72 -5.11 18.04
N ARG A 12 1.70 -5.89 18.51
CA ARG A 12 1.45 -7.26 18.97
C ARG A 12 0.39 -7.32 20.07
N GLN A 13 0.51 -6.46 21.08
CA GLN A 13 -0.45 -6.43 22.18
C GLN A 13 -1.85 -6.08 21.69
N ILE A 14 -1.99 -5.16 20.73
CA ILE A 14 -3.28 -4.82 20.14
C ILE A 14 -3.87 -6.02 19.41
N VAL A 15 -3.08 -6.68 18.57
CA VAL A 15 -3.51 -7.88 17.82
C VAL A 15 -3.90 -9.03 18.75
N GLU A 16 -3.09 -9.36 19.75
CA GLU A 16 -3.39 -10.41 20.72
C GLU A 16 -4.67 -10.11 21.51
N ASN A 17 -4.85 -8.87 21.96
CA ASN A 17 -6.06 -8.45 22.65
C ASN A 17 -7.29 -8.57 21.74
N TRP A 18 -7.15 -8.13 20.48
CA TRP A 18 -8.24 -8.22 19.51
C TRP A 18 -8.60 -9.70 19.24
N LEU A 19 -7.63 -10.55 18.94
CA LEU A 19 -7.83 -11.98 18.71
C LEU A 19 -8.47 -12.67 19.90
N SER A 20 -8.04 -12.35 21.13
CA SER A 20 -8.60 -12.95 22.34
C SER A 20 -10.08 -12.59 22.56
N ASN A 21 -10.48 -11.37 22.16
CA ASN A 21 -11.84 -10.87 22.32
C ASN A 21 -12.77 -11.24 21.14
N ASN A 22 -12.21 -11.71 20.02
CA ASN A 22 -12.97 -11.97 18.78
C ASN A 22 -12.82 -13.42 18.27
N ARG A 23 -12.42 -14.37 19.11
CA ARG A 23 -12.16 -15.78 18.74
C ARG A 23 -13.35 -16.49 18.08
N ASP A 24 -14.56 -16.10 18.46
CA ASP A 24 -15.81 -16.71 17.98
C ASP A 24 -16.54 -15.78 16.98
N ARG A 25 -15.90 -14.70 16.52
CA ARG A 25 -16.49 -13.81 15.54
C ARG A 25 -16.58 -14.54 14.19
N PRO A 26 -17.75 -14.54 13.51
CA PRO A 26 -17.83 -15.06 12.16
C PRO A 26 -16.89 -14.27 11.26
N GLU A 27 -16.29 -14.95 10.28
CA GLU A 27 -15.52 -14.30 9.23
C GLU A 27 -16.45 -13.40 8.42
N GLU A 28 -16.40 -12.11 8.69
CA GLU A 28 -17.14 -11.10 7.95
C GLU A 28 -16.31 -10.66 6.74
N GLN A 29 -16.98 -10.39 5.63
CA GLN A 29 -16.34 -9.76 4.48
C GLN A 29 -15.95 -8.33 4.83
N VAL A 30 -14.72 -7.98 4.51
CA VAL A 30 -14.21 -6.61 4.65
C VAL A 30 -14.20 -5.96 3.28
N HIS A 31 -14.96 -4.89 3.13
CA HIS A 31 -15.00 -4.10 1.90
C HIS A 31 -14.26 -2.78 2.12
N ILE A 32 -13.22 -2.55 1.33
CA ILE A 32 -12.37 -1.37 1.38
C ILE A 32 -12.64 -0.54 0.12
N LEU A 33 -13.07 0.69 0.32
CA LEU A 33 -13.22 1.66 -0.77
C LEU A 33 -11.84 2.23 -1.13
N VAL A 34 -11.61 2.41 -2.42
CA VAL A 34 -10.36 2.94 -2.95
C VAL A 34 -10.61 4.27 -3.64
N ALA A 35 -9.87 5.29 -3.24
CA ALA A 35 -9.71 6.54 -3.98
C ALA A 35 -8.38 6.47 -4.74
N PHE A 36 -8.44 6.35 -6.07
CA PHE A 36 -7.25 6.23 -6.91
C PHE A 36 -6.89 7.58 -7.52
N HIS A 37 -5.66 8.04 -7.29
CA HIS A 37 -5.14 9.32 -7.76
C HIS A 37 -4.10 9.08 -8.86
N VAL A 38 -4.45 9.46 -10.09
CA VAL A 38 -3.55 9.40 -11.25
C VAL A 38 -2.78 10.70 -11.33
N LEU A 39 -1.51 10.68 -10.93
CA LEU A 39 -0.61 11.82 -11.15
C LEU A 39 0.01 11.67 -12.54
N HIS A 40 -0.04 12.72 -13.34
CA HIS A 40 0.50 12.70 -14.69
C HIS A 40 1.16 14.03 -15.07
N ALA A 41 2.09 13.94 -16.02
CA ALA A 41 2.77 15.10 -16.55
C ALA A 41 1.86 15.91 -17.50
N SER A 42 2.23 17.15 -17.76
CA SER A 42 1.54 18.06 -18.67
C SER A 42 1.53 17.60 -20.14
N ASP A 43 2.47 16.73 -20.53
CA ASP A 43 2.48 16.07 -21.84
C ASP A 43 1.58 14.82 -21.93
N GLY A 44 0.89 14.48 -20.85
CA GLY A 44 0.02 13.32 -20.74
C GLY A 44 0.72 12.03 -20.30
N THR A 45 2.05 12.04 -20.12
CA THR A 45 2.77 10.87 -19.60
C THR A 45 2.26 10.53 -18.19
N GLY A 46 1.97 9.25 -17.95
CA GLY A 46 1.42 8.77 -16.67
C GLY A 46 -0.10 8.85 -16.55
N ASN A 47 -0.82 9.43 -17.53
CA ASN A 47 -2.28 9.46 -17.51
C ASN A 47 -2.86 8.10 -17.94
N ILE A 48 -2.73 7.12 -17.06
CA ILE A 48 -3.16 5.74 -17.29
C ILE A 48 -4.69 5.64 -17.45
N SER A 49 -5.15 4.60 -18.18
CA SER A 49 -6.58 4.38 -18.41
C SER A 49 -7.31 3.87 -17.15
N GLU A 50 -8.61 4.07 -17.10
CA GLU A 50 -9.45 3.47 -16.04
C GLU A 50 -9.44 1.94 -16.12
N GLU A 51 -9.40 1.39 -17.34
CA GLU A 51 -9.31 -0.05 -17.58
C GLU A 51 -8.07 -0.64 -16.87
N ALA A 52 -6.89 -0.02 -17.03
CA ALA A 52 -5.67 -0.48 -16.35
C ALA A 52 -5.80 -0.44 -14.83
N ILE A 53 -6.48 0.58 -14.28
CA ILE A 53 -6.73 0.69 -12.85
C ILE A 53 -7.66 -0.43 -12.37
N TYR A 54 -8.80 -0.64 -13.06
CA TYR A 54 -9.73 -1.72 -12.69
C TYR A 54 -9.09 -3.09 -12.82
N ASP A 55 -8.32 -3.34 -13.86
CA ASP A 55 -7.58 -4.60 -14.08
C ASP A 55 -6.57 -4.85 -12.95
N GLN A 56 -5.86 -3.82 -12.49
CA GLN A 56 -4.96 -3.94 -11.33
C GLN A 56 -5.71 -4.32 -10.05
N PHE A 57 -6.87 -3.71 -9.79
CA PHE A 57 -7.65 -4.02 -8.60
C PHE A 57 -8.42 -5.33 -8.70
N GLU A 58 -8.76 -5.79 -9.90
CA GLU A 58 -9.25 -7.17 -10.11
C GLU A 58 -8.17 -8.18 -9.72
N TRP A 59 -6.92 -7.98 -10.16
CA TRP A 59 -5.79 -8.81 -9.78
C TRP A 59 -5.53 -8.80 -8.26
N LEU A 60 -5.56 -7.62 -7.64
CA LEU A 60 -5.43 -7.47 -6.20
C LEU A 60 -6.52 -8.25 -5.45
N ASN A 61 -7.77 -8.17 -5.90
CA ASN A 61 -8.90 -8.87 -5.29
C ASN A 61 -8.72 -10.39 -5.35
N LEU A 62 -8.17 -10.96 -6.42
CA LEU A 62 -7.88 -12.40 -6.50
C LEU A 62 -6.91 -12.86 -5.40
N ALA A 63 -5.95 -12.00 -5.02
CA ALA A 63 -4.99 -12.33 -3.96
C ALA A 63 -5.63 -12.25 -2.55
N TYR A 64 -6.56 -11.33 -2.33
CA TYR A 64 -7.17 -11.08 -1.01
C TYR A 64 -8.53 -11.76 -0.78
N GLU A 65 -9.18 -12.25 -1.84
CA GLU A 65 -10.45 -13.01 -1.75
C GLU A 65 -10.39 -14.20 -0.78
N PRO A 66 -9.31 -15.01 -0.72
CA PRO A 66 -9.18 -16.11 0.24
C PRO A 66 -9.23 -15.66 1.71
N HIS A 67 -9.01 -14.36 1.95
CA HIS A 67 -9.02 -13.72 3.27
C HIS A 67 -10.29 -12.90 3.53
N ASN A 68 -11.30 -13.00 2.67
CA ASN A 68 -12.55 -12.22 2.74
C ASN A 68 -12.35 -10.70 2.73
N ILE A 69 -11.29 -10.20 2.06
CA ILE A 69 -11.00 -8.78 1.89
C ILE A 69 -11.18 -8.41 0.42
N TYR A 70 -11.95 -7.36 0.17
CA TYR A 70 -12.32 -6.89 -1.17
C TYR A 70 -12.09 -5.40 -1.30
N PHE A 71 -11.52 -4.98 -2.43
CA PHE A 71 -11.23 -3.59 -2.76
C PHE A 71 -12.12 -3.13 -3.91
N THR A 72 -12.75 -1.98 -3.75
CA THR A 72 -13.61 -1.38 -4.77
C THR A 72 -13.11 0.02 -5.10
N VAL A 73 -12.69 0.22 -6.34
CA VAL A 73 -12.33 1.56 -6.85
C VAL A 73 -13.62 2.37 -6.95
N ASP A 74 -13.80 3.31 -6.02
CA ASP A 74 -14.98 4.18 -5.92
C ASP A 74 -14.76 5.50 -6.65
N THR A 75 -13.55 6.04 -6.55
CA THR A 75 -13.21 7.34 -7.14
C THR A 75 -11.87 7.28 -7.86
N ILE A 76 -11.81 7.85 -9.07
CA ILE A 76 -10.56 8.09 -9.81
C ILE A 76 -10.38 9.59 -9.98
N ASN A 77 -9.33 10.13 -9.37
CA ASN A 77 -8.94 11.52 -9.45
C ASN A 77 -7.71 11.68 -10.36
N ARG A 78 -7.76 12.59 -11.35
CA ARG A 78 -6.65 12.84 -12.28
C ARG A 78 -6.05 14.20 -11.99
N VAL A 79 -4.74 14.22 -11.77
CA VAL A 79 -4.00 15.40 -11.35
C VAL A 79 -2.82 15.64 -12.28
N GLU A 80 -2.90 16.69 -13.08
CA GLU A 80 -1.79 17.18 -13.90
C GLU A 80 -0.84 18.00 -13.02
N ASN A 81 0.33 17.43 -12.74
CA ASN A 81 1.36 18.10 -11.95
C ASN A 81 2.74 17.45 -12.24
N ASP A 82 3.58 18.12 -13.02
CA ASP A 82 4.90 17.63 -13.44
C ASP A 82 5.83 17.36 -12.26
N GLU A 83 5.77 18.19 -11.22
CA GLU A 83 6.61 18.04 -10.03
C GLU A 83 6.20 16.83 -9.22
N TRP A 84 4.93 16.69 -8.88
CA TRP A 84 4.45 15.53 -8.14
C TRP A 84 4.59 14.25 -8.95
N PHE A 85 4.31 14.29 -10.25
CA PHE A 85 4.48 13.13 -11.11
C PHE A 85 5.90 12.58 -11.09
N SER A 86 6.92 13.46 -11.09
CA SER A 86 8.33 13.07 -11.20
C SER A 86 9.04 12.93 -9.83
N ASN A 87 8.42 13.40 -8.73
CA ASN A 87 9.06 13.45 -7.41
C ASN A 87 8.14 12.89 -6.30
N TRP A 88 7.47 11.77 -6.59
CA TRP A 88 6.51 11.15 -5.68
C TRP A 88 7.15 10.01 -4.90
N TYR A 89 7.98 10.32 -3.90
CA TYR A 89 8.59 9.32 -3.05
C TYR A 89 8.91 9.86 -1.65
N GLY A 90 8.66 9.04 -0.61
CA GLY A 90 8.95 9.40 0.77
C GLY A 90 8.34 10.75 1.18
N GLU A 91 9.09 11.59 1.86
CA GLU A 91 8.62 12.88 2.36
C GLU A 91 8.25 13.89 1.25
N SER A 92 8.83 13.75 0.05
CA SER A 92 8.53 14.65 -1.08
C SER A 92 7.09 14.52 -1.58
N SER A 93 6.45 13.37 -1.36
CA SER A 93 5.04 13.13 -1.71
C SER A 93 4.03 13.63 -0.67
N TRP A 94 4.46 13.95 0.56
CA TRP A 94 3.53 14.26 1.66
C TRP A 94 2.67 15.49 1.42
N GLU A 95 3.21 16.50 0.77
CA GLU A 95 2.43 17.69 0.41
C GLU A 95 1.25 17.32 -0.51
N GLY A 96 1.53 16.60 -1.59
CA GLY A 96 0.51 16.13 -2.52
C GLY A 96 -0.51 15.22 -1.83
N MET A 97 -0.07 14.25 -1.03
CA MET A 97 -0.96 13.38 -0.26
C MET A 97 -1.88 14.16 0.65
N SER A 98 -1.35 15.18 1.37
CA SER A 98 -2.15 16.01 2.29
C SER A 98 -3.24 16.82 1.60
N GLN A 99 -3.04 17.14 0.31
CA GLN A 99 -4.01 17.90 -0.50
C GLN A 99 -5.00 17.01 -1.24
N LEU A 100 -4.60 15.80 -1.59
CA LEU A 100 -5.37 14.90 -2.46
C LEU A 100 -6.13 13.82 -1.72
N ALA A 101 -5.68 13.42 -0.52
CA ALA A 101 -6.27 12.30 0.20
C ALA A 101 -7.77 12.52 0.46
N ILE A 102 -8.53 11.51 0.11
CA ILE A 102 -9.98 11.44 0.36
C ILE A 102 -10.21 10.57 1.59
N ASP A 103 -10.72 11.17 2.66
CA ASP A 103 -11.14 10.49 3.90
C ASP A 103 -10.29 9.22 4.23
N PRO A 104 -9.04 9.36 4.67
CA PRO A 104 -8.15 8.21 4.89
C PRO A 104 -8.66 7.19 5.91
N TYR A 105 -9.63 7.58 6.73
CA TYR A 105 -10.25 6.66 7.70
C TYR A 105 -11.18 5.63 7.03
N HIS A 106 -11.79 5.98 5.88
CA HIS A 106 -12.74 5.11 5.18
C HIS A 106 -12.25 4.65 3.81
N TYR A 107 -11.20 5.26 3.26
CA TYR A 107 -10.64 4.96 1.95
C TYR A 107 -9.18 4.57 2.03
N LEU A 108 -8.82 3.52 1.30
CA LEU A 108 -7.45 3.35 0.86
C LEU A 108 -7.17 4.37 -0.26
N ASN A 109 -6.31 5.35 0.01
CA ASN A 109 -5.82 6.25 -1.03
C ASN A 109 -4.66 5.58 -1.77
N ALA A 110 -4.81 5.39 -3.07
CA ALA A 110 -3.80 4.80 -3.94
C ALA A 110 -3.35 5.85 -4.97
N TYR A 111 -2.05 5.96 -5.19
CA TYR A 111 -1.46 6.94 -6.10
C TYR A 111 -0.67 6.24 -7.20
N SER A 112 -0.75 6.72 -8.44
CA SER A 112 0.20 6.35 -9.49
C SER A 112 1.03 7.56 -9.93
N ALA A 113 2.35 7.37 -10.04
CA ALA A 113 3.30 8.40 -10.42
C ALA A 113 4.54 7.78 -11.09
N ASN A 114 5.50 8.60 -11.52
CA ASN A 114 6.77 8.10 -12.03
C ASN A 114 7.75 7.81 -10.88
N LEU A 115 7.66 6.60 -10.33
CA LEU A 115 8.53 6.15 -9.24
C LEU A 115 9.92 5.68 -9.74
N TRP A 116 10.14 5.69 -11.06
CA TRP A 116 11.43 5.35 -11.66
C TRP A 116 12.27 6.60 -12.00
N ALA A 117 11.80 7.79 -11.61
CA ALA A 117 12.57 9.01 -11.80
C ALA A 117 13.73 9.11 -10.80
N ASP A 118 14.79 9.78 -11.18
CA ASP A 118 15.94 10.16 -10.35
C ASP A 118 16.64 9.01 -9.59
N GLY A 119 16.58 7.77 -10.15
CA GLY A 119 17.26 6.61 -9.59
C GLY A 119 16.57 5.97 -8.38
N ILE A 120 15.27 6.22 -8.19
CA ILE A 120 14.47 5.57 -7.14
C ILE A 120 14.17 4.12 -7.53
N ASP A 121 13.83 3.86 -8.79
CA ASP A 121 13.56 2.54 -9.39
C ASP A 121 12.60 1.64 -8.55
N ALA A 122 11.67 2.25 -7.83
CA ALA A 122 10.68 1.52 -7.04
C ALA A 122 9.44 1.21 -7.87
N ASN A 123 8.96 -0.03 -7.81
CA ASN A 123 7.67 -0.39 -8.42
C ASN A 123 6.49 0.14 -7.61
N GLY A 124 6.63 0.20 -6.29
CA GLY A 124 5.66 0.78 -5.38
C GLY A 124 6.31 1.13 -4.06
N TRP A 125 5.54 1.73 -3.18
CA TRP A 125 5.89 1.91 -1.78
C TRP A 125 4.65 2.20 -0.94
N ALA A 126 4.69 1.78 0.32
CA ALA A 126 3.73 2.10 1.35
C ALA A 126 4.43 2.23 2.70
N TYR A 127 3.78 2.91 3.64
CA TYR A 127 4.17 2.82 5.04
C TYR A 127 3.40 1.68 5.72
N LEU A 128 4.03 1.02 6.68
CA LEU A 128 3.32 0.10 7.54
C LEU A 128 2.21 0.84 8.30
N GLY A 129 1.01 0.26 8.36
CA GLY A 129 -0.16 0.89 8.95
C GLY A 129 0.03 1.39 10.38
N GLN A 130 0.95 0.77 11.13
CA GLN A 130 1.27 1.16 12.52
C GLN A 130 2.02 2.48 12.68
N TYR A 131 2.55 3.07 11.61
CA TYR A 131 3.34 4.31 11.73
C TYR A 131 2.51 5.57 11.91
N PHE A 132 1.24 5.55 11.50
CA PHE A 132 0.37 6.72 11.49
C PHE A 132 -1.04 6.37 12.00
N ASP A 133 -1.74 7.39 12.50
CA ASP A 133 -3.14 7.22 12.85
C ASP A 133 -3.98 6.86 11.61
N ALA A 134 -5.07 6.11 11.80
CA ALA A 134 -5.92 5.62 10.71
C ALA A 134 -6.52 6.75 9.82
N SER A 135 -6.59 7.98 10.33
CA SER A 135 -7.05 9.15 9.58
C SER A 135 -5.92 9.96 8.95
N ASP A 136 -4.68 9.51 9.05
CA ASP A 136 -3.53 10.21 8.48
C ASP A 136 -3.48 10.01 6.95
N TYR A 137 -3.24 11.08 6.20
CA TYR A 137 -3.16 11.06 4.74
C TYR A 137 -2.04 10.15 4.19
N ARG A 138 -1.08 9.77 5.02
CA ARG A 138 0.01 8.85 4.68
C ARG A 138 -0.39 7.37 4.78
N GLN A 139 -1.60 7.07 5.27
CA GLN A 139 -2.22 5.74 5.20
C GLN A 139 -2.64 5.47 3.74
N SER A 140 -1.66 5.18 2.89
CA SER A 140 -1.83 5.10 1.44
C SER A 140 -0.80 4.17 0.81
N ILE A 141 -1.04 3.79 -0.45
CA ILE A 141 -0.07 3.10 -1.29
C ILE A 141 0.29 3.94 -2.51
N SER A 142 1.49 3.76 -3.02
CA SER A 142 1.96 4.41 -4.25
C SER A 142 2.52 3.38 -5.22
N LEU A 143 2.20 3.51 -6.50
CA LEU A 143 2.56 2.58 -7.57
C LEU A 143 3.25 3.33 -8.71
N ALA A 144 4.26 2.73 -9.30
CA ALA A 144 4.80 3.22 -10.56
C ALA A 144 3.72 3.11 -11.65
N TYR A 145 3.44 4.20 -12.36
CA TYR A 145 2.36 4.20 -13.36
C TYR A 145 2.55 3.15 -14.47
N GLN A 146 3.81 2.76 -14.73
CA GLN A 146 4.18 1.80 -15.78
C GLN A 146 3.70 0.37 -15.48
N ILE A 147 3.47 0.06 -14.19
CA ILE A 147 3.14 -1.30 -13.75
C ILE A 147 1.67 -1.45 -13.33
N VAL A 148 0.88 -0.37 -13.39
CA VAL A 148 -0.56 -0.44 -13.06
C VAL A 148 -1.29 -1.13 -14.19
N GLN A 149 -1.47 -2.45 -14.05
CA GLN A 149 -2.12 -3.32 -15.02
C GLN A 149 -2.44 -4.70 -14.40
N TYR A 150 -3.27 -5.48 -15.09
CA TYR A 150 -3.59 -6.85 -14.68
C TYR A 150 -2.33 -7.74 -14.62
N GLY A 151 -2.26 -8.56 -13.57
CA GLY A 151 -1.18 -9.55 -13.41
C GLY A 151 0.09 -9.01 -12.77
N HIS A 152 0.08 -7.79 -12.22
CA HIS A 152 1.23 -7.23 -11.53
C HIS A 152 1.01 -7.21 -10.01
N ASP A 153 1.92 -7.84 -9.25
CA ASP A 153 1.75 -8.10 -7.81
C ASP A 153 2.10 -6.91 -6.91
N THR A 154 2.62 -5.80 -7.46
CA THR A 154 3.07 -4.67 -6.62
C THR A 154 1.95 -4.10 -5.76
N ALA A 155 0.75 -3.91 -6.29
CA ALA A 155 -0.36 -3.41 -5.47
C ALA A 155 -0.70 -4.38 -4.33
N THR A 156 -0.61 -5.69 -4.57
CA THR A 156 -0.78 -6.73 -3.53
C THR A 156 0.27 -6.61 -2.44
N HIS A 157 1.52 -6.37 -2.83
CA HIS A 157 2.65 -6.16 -1.92
C HIS A 157 2.46 -4.90 -1.07
N GLU A 158 2.18 -3.75 -1.70
CA GLU A 158 2.01 -2.47 -0.99
C GLU A 158 0.79 -2.45 -0.07
N VAL A 159 -0.30 -3.10 -0.48
CA VAL A 159 -1.46 -3.31 0.40
C VAL A 159 -1.10 -4.19 1.59
N GLY A 160 -0.21 -5.18 1.43
CA GLY A 160 0.34 -5.95 2.53
C GLY A 160 1.01 -5.05 3.58
N HIS A 161 1.85 -4.12 3.16
CA HIS A 161 2.46 -3.13 4.05
C HIS A 161 1.43 -2.22 4.70
N TRP A 162 0.47 -1.71 3.93
CA TRP A 162 -0.62 -0.91 4.48
C TRP A 162 -1.44 -1.67 5.53
N LEU A 163 -1.62 -2.98 5.37
CA LEU A 163 -2.21 -3.89 6.36
C LEU A 163 -1.21 -4.32 7.46
N ASN A 164 -0.04 -3.71 7.49
CA ASN A 164 0.97 -3.91 8.53
C ASN A 164 1.80 -5.20 8.43
N LEU A 165 1.91 -5.79 7.23
CA LEU A 165 2.82 -6.90 6.97
C LEU A 165 4.23 -6.35 6.65
N GLU A 166 5.23 -6.84 7.36
CA GLU A 166 6.63 -6.55 7.09
C GLU A 166 7.17 -7.47 5.98
N HIS A 167 8.33 -7.12 5.41
CA HIS A 167 9.02 -8.04 4.51
C HIS A 167 9.42 -9.31 5.25
N ILE A 168 9.36 -10.46 4.58
CA ILE A 168 9.66 -11.77 5.17
C ILE A 168 11.09 -11.91 5.74
N TRP A 169 12.01 -11.04 5.33
CA TRP A 169 13.37 -10.95 5.89
C TRP A 169 13.47 -9.92 7.05
N GLY A 170 12.34 -9.27 7.44
CA GLY A 170 12.28 -8.31 8.55
C GLY A 170 13.18 -7.09 8.35
N ASP A 171 13.40 -6.66 7.09
CA ASP A 171 14.24 -5.52 6.69
C ASP A 171 15.67 -5.51 7.28
N SER A 172 16.15 -6.69 7.68
CA SER A 172 17.51 -6.90 8.19
C SER A 172 18.02 -8.30 7.84
N ASN A 173 19.33 -8.52 7.87
CA ASN A 173 19.89 -9.87 7.66
C ASN A 173 19.31 -10.84 8.67
N CYS A 174 18.62 -11.88 8.20
CA CYS A 174 17.92 -12.87 9.03
C CYS A 174 16.97 -12.22 10.04
N GLY A 175 16.30 -11.17 9.64
CA GLY A 175 15.27 -10.51 10.44
C GLY A 175 14.06 -11.38 10.69
N ASN A 176 13.07 -10.82 11.32
CA ASN A 176 11.81 -11.47 11.65
C ASN A 176 10.66 -10.56 11.22
N ASP A 177 9.78 -11.08 10.37
CA ASP A 177 8.56 -10.41 9.93
C ASP A 177 7.40 -10.49 10.94
N GLU A 178 7.70 -11.06 12.13
CA GLU A 178 6.76 -11.25 13.24
C GLU A 178 5.58 -12.20 12.92
N VAL A 179 5.66 -12.95 11.82
CA VAL A 179 4.69 -13.97 11.43
C VAL A 179 5.27 -15.37 11.75
N SER A 180 4.59 -16.11 12.62
CA SER A 180 5.16 -17.33 13.26
C SER A 180 5.33 -18.51 12.31
N ASP A 181 4.63 -18.56 11.20
CA ASP A 181 4.67 -19.62 10.17
C ASP A 181 5.51 -19.25 8.95
N THR A 182 6.03 -18.04 8.86
CA THR A 182 6.98 -17.62 7.85
C THR A 182 8.39 -18.10 8.21
N PRO A 183 9.06 -18.89 7.34
CA PRO A 183 10.46 -19.27 7.56
C PRO A 183 11.36 -18.03 7.50
N LYS A 184 12.32 -17.92 8.41
CA LYS A 184 13.30 -16.83 8.38
C LYS A 184 14.07 -16.82 7.07
N GLN A 185 14.13 -15.66 6.44
CA GLN A 185 14.86 -15.43 5.20
C GLN A 185 16.03 -14.46 5.43
N GLU A 186 17.17 -14.74 4.79
CA GLU A 186 18.40 -13.97 5.04
C GLU A 186 18.34 -12.58 4.38
N HIS A 187 17.73 -12.49 3.20
CA HIS A 187 17.60 -11.25 2.43
C HIS A 187 16.54 -11.42 1.34
N GLU A 188 16.25 -10.34 0.65
CA GLU A 188 15.36 -10.33 -0.51
C GLU A 188 15.76 -11.38 -1.56
N THR A 189 14.77 -12.15 -2.04
CA THR A 189 14.95 -13.02 -3.21
C THR A 189 14.52 -12.27 -4.45
N VAL A 190 15.48 -12.00 -5.33
CA VAL A 190 15.19 -11.45 -6.66
C VAL A 190 14.76 -12.62 -7.54
N SER A 191 13.51 -12.58 -8.04
CA SER A 191 12.97 -13.57 -9.00
C SER A 191 13.20 -13.10 -10.43
#